data_b70c890786ec3dd46b2a82657a2ad3eb
#
_entry.id   b70c890786ec3dd46b2a82657a2ad3eb
#
_cell.length_a   1.000
_cell.length_b   1.000
_cell.length_c   1.000
_cell.angle_alpha   90.00
_cell.angle_beta   90.00
_cell.angle_gamma   90.00
#
_symmetry.space_group_name_H-M   'P 1'
#
loop_
_entity.id
_entity.type
_entity.pdbx_description
1 polymer ?
#
loop_
_entity_poly.entity_id
_entity_poly.type
_entity_poly.pdbx_seq_one_letter_code
_entity_poly.pdbx_strand_id
1 'polypeptide(L)'
;MAAKRDYYEVLGVSRNADAGTIKKAYRKLAKKYHPDTNPGDKQAEKSFEEVTEAYTILSDPEKKRLYDQFGHSAFDGSGAGQNPHGNPFENAGGGYQEYHFESGNMDDIFGDMFDHIFHGRQSGGFQNSGFESGGFGKNGFYRQGFDSSQFVRKGQDLRAEVSITFEEAAFGCDKVIHLQSPDGRGSTQSLQVHIPAGIETGKSVRLRGKGMPGSNGGEAGDLLLKVKVGDKPGYERNGQDLYTKVNIPFTTAVFGGEVLVTTLYGNVMCKIRPGTQSGTKIRIRGKGIVSMKNTSAHGDQYVTVQIEVPKYLNPEAKQKLKEFEAACGQTDRYRNGSVA
;
A
#
# COMPACT_ATOMS: atom_id res chain seq x y z
N MET A 1 4.89 -33.98 -33.84
CA MET A 1 4.87 -32.99 -32.76
C MET A 1 5.19 -31.66 -33.37
N ALA A 2 4.38 -30.63 -33.18
CA ALA A 2 4.69 -29.29 -33.70
C ALA A 2 5.94 -28.75 -32.95
N ALA A 3 6.92 -28.25 -33.69
CA ALA A 3 8.13 -27.68 -33.11
C ALA A 3 7.73 -26.47 -32.23
N LYS A 4 8.20 -26.43 -30.97
CA LYS A 4 8.01 -25.26 -30.09
C LYS A 4 8.64 -24.02 -30.78
N ARG A 5 7.92 -22.90 -30.70
CA ARG A 5 8.38 -21.61 -31.26
C ARG A 5 9.53 -21.06 -30.43
N ASP A 6 10.46 -20.36 -31.07
CA ASP A 6 11.57 -19.68 -30.38
C ASP A 6 11.01 -18.66 -29.36
N TYR A 7 11.54 -18.66 -28.13
CA TYR A 7 11.05 -17.78 -27.07
C TYR A 7 11.23 -16.29 -27.36
N TYR A 8 12.25 -15.92 -28.13
CA TYR A 8 12.41 -14.55 -28.59
C TYR A 8 11.36 -14.16 -29.61
N GLU A 9 10.96 -15.09 -30.48
CA GLU A 9 9.86 -14.89 -31.43
C GLU A 9 8.51 -14.82 -30.72
N VAL A 10 8.30 -15.64 -29.71
CA VAL A 10 7.07 -15.63 -28.89
C VAL A 10 6.89 -14.27 -28.23
N LEU A 11 7.95 -13.69 -27.67
CA LEU A 11 7.91 -12.36 -27.08
C LEU A 11 8.01 -11.22 -28.11
N GLY A 12 8.32 -11.51 -29.37
CA GLY A 12 8.52 -10.50 -30.42
C GLY A 12 9.69 -9.57 -30.16
N VAL A 13 10.80 -10.10 -29.61
CA VAL A 13 12.00 -9.35 -29.31
C VAL A 13 13.22 -9.95 -30.03
N SER A 14 14.28 -9.18 -30.19
CA SER A 14 15.52 -9.68 -30.77
C SER A 14 16.28 -10.56 -29.75
N ARG A 15 17.10 -11.50 -30.20
CA ARG A 15 17.94 -12.35 -29.32
C ARG A 15 18.92 -11.55 -28.46
N ASN A 16 19.31 -10.35 -28.91
CA ASN A 16 20.16 -9.43 -28.16
C ASN A 16 19.43 -8.49 -27.24
N ALA A 17 18.09 -8.70 -27.02
CA ALA A 17 17.29 -7.85 -26.16
C ALA A 17 17.79 -7.89 -24.72
N ASP A 18 17.82 -6.73 -24.08
CA ASP A 18 18.10 -6.58 -22.66
C ASP A 18 16.92 -7.02 -21.79
N ALA A 19 17.17 -7.26 -20.51
CA ALA A 19 16.14 -7.71 -19.55
C ALA A 19 14.95 -6.72 -19.45
N GLY A 20 15.20 -5.42 -19.61
CA GLY A 20 14.16 -4.40 -19.59
C GLY A 20 13.22 -4.50 -20.80
N THR A 21 13.78 -4.76 -21.99
CA THR A 21 13.00 -4.96 -23.22
C THR A 21 12.19 -6.24 -23.17
N ILE A 22 12.77 -7.34 -22.69
CA ILE A 22 12.10 -8.62 -22.48
C ILE A 22 10.91 -8.45 -21.52
N LYS A 23 11.12 -7.80 -20.39
CA LYS A 23 10.06 -7.50 -19.40
C LYS A 23 8.92 -6.64 -19.97
N LYS A 24 9.26 -5.63 -20.76
CA LYS A 24 8.27 -4.73 -21.41
C LYS A 24 7.44 -5.47 -22.45
N ALA A 25 8.06 -6.32 -23.25
CA ALA A 25 7.38 -7.15 -24.26
C ALA A 25 6.43 -8.14 -23.59
N TYR A 26 6.88 -8.83 -22.55
CA TYR A 26 6.06 -9.73 -21.75
C TYR A 26 4.81 -9.04 -21.20
N ARG A 27 4.96 -7.90 -20.51
CA ARG A 27 3.83 -7.15 -19.95
C ARG A 27 2.79 -6.77 -21.00
N LYS A 28 3.23 -6.38 -22.18
CA LYS A 28 2.33 -6.03 -23.30
C LYS A 28 1.53 -7.23 -23.78
N LEU A 29 2.18 -8.39 -23.93
CA LEU A 29 1.56 -9.61 -24.44
C LEU A 29 0.68 -10.29 -23.37
N ALA A 30 1.13 -10.30 -22.10
CA ALA A 30 0.36 -10.82 -20.98
C ALA A 30 -0.96 -10.04 -20.81
N LYS A 31 -0.94 -8.71 -20.92
CA LYS A 31 -2.16 -7.89 -20.91
C LYS A 31 -3.08 -8.18 -22.11
N LYS A 32 -2.50 -8.45 -23.30
CA LYS A 32 -3.26 -8.73 -24.51
C LYS A 32 -3.98 -10.07 -24.45
N TYR A 33 -3.32 -11.10 -23.90
CA TYR A 33 -3.83 -12.48 -23.87
C TYR A 33 -4.37 -12.89 -22.49
N HIS A 34 -4.56 -11.92 -21.58
CA HIS A 34 -5.07 -12.19 -20.23
C HIS A 34 -6.45 -12.88 -20.27
N PRO A 35 -6.68 -13.92 -19.43
CA PRO A 35 -7.95 -14.63 -19.40
C PRO A 35 -9.15 -13.72 -19.11
N ASP A 36 -8.99 -12.69 -18.26
CA ASP A 36 -10.08 -11.74 -17.95
C ASP A 36 -10.47 -10.86 -19.14
N THR A 37 -9.52 -10.56 -20.05
CA THR A 37 -9.79 -9.76 -21.24
C THR A 37 -10.24 -10.61 -22.43
N ASN A 38 -10.02 -11.95 -22.37
CA ASN A 38 -10.37 -12.91 -23.43
C ASN A 38 -11.05 -14.15 -22.83
N PRO A 39 -12.19 -14.01 -22.14
CA PRO A 39 -12.83 -15.13 -21.45
C PRO A 39 -13.28 -16.21 -22.45
N GLY A 40 -12.82 -17.45 -22.27
CA GLY A 40 -13.19 -18.60 -23.10
C GLY A 40 -12.45 -18.72 -24.44
N ASP A 41 -11.50 -17.84 -24.77
CA ASP A 41 -10.66 -17.94 -25.97
C ASP A 41 -9.46 -18.86 -25.72
N LYS A 42 -9.57 -20.13 -26.13
CA LYS A 42 -8.50 -21.14 -26.04
C LYS A 42 -7.23 -20.76 -26.80
N GLN A 43 -7.31 -19.90 -27.80
CA GLN A 43 -6.16 -19.41 -28.55
C GLN A 43 -5.39 -18.36 -27.72
N ALA A 44 -6.11 -17.46 -27.05
CA ALA A 44 -5.53 -16.49 -26.14
C ALA A 44 -4.88 -17.19 -24.92
N GLU A 45 -5.52 -18.23 -24.36
CA GLU A 45 -4.98 -19.04 -23.28
C GLU A 45 -3.64 -19.69 -23.65
N LYS A 46 -3.57 -20.38 -24.80
CA LYS A 46 -2.31 -20.95 -25.30
C LYS A 46 -1.22 -19.90 -25.54
N SER A 47 -1.61 -18.74 -26.10
CA SER A 47 -0.65 -17.66 -26.32
C SER A 47 -0.15 -17.07 -24.99
N PHE A 48 -0.99 -17.03 -23.97
CA PHE A 48 -0.59 -16.59 -22.64
C PHE A 48 0.39 -17.57 -21.98
N GLU A 49 0.14 -18.88 -22.11
CA GLU A 49 1.05 -19.92 -21.63
C GLU A 49 2.42 -19.83 -22.32
N GLU A 50 2.46 -19.75 -23.67
CA GLU A 50 3.71 -19.61 -24.43
C GLU A 50 4.49 -18.36 -24.04
N VAL A 51 3.82 -17.21 -23.86
CA VAL A 51 4.42 -15.94 -23.47
C VAL A 51 4.99 -16.01 -22.05
N THR A 52 4.29 -16.69 -21.14
CA THR A 52 4.72 -16.88 -19.74
C THR A 52 5.91 -17.83 -19.65
N GLU A 53 5.90 -18.95 -20.41
CA GLU A 53 7.02 -19.87 -20.51
C GLU A 53 8.27 -19.17 -21.05
N ALA A 54 8.13 -18.41 -22.14
CA ALA A 54 9.22 -17.64 -22.75
C ALA A 54 9.82 -16.63 -21.77
N TYR A 55 9.00 -15.91 -21.02
CA TYR A 55 9.49 -14.94 -20.05
C TYR A 55 10.21 -15.61 -18.87
N THR A 56 9.71 -16.74 -18.38
CA THR A 56 10.33 -17.51 -17.28
C THR A 56 11.75 -17.92 -17.60
N ILE A 57 12.02 -18.25 -18.87
CA ILE A 57 13.36 -18.65 -19.31
C ILE A 57 14.25 -17.44 -19.63
N LEU A 58 13.72 -16.44 -20.34
CA LEU A 58 14.52 -15.31 -20.82
C LEU A 58 14.75 -14.22 -19.78
N SER A 59 13.99 -14.19 -18.68
CA SER A 59 14.17 -13.22 -17.58
C SER A 59 15.31 -13.59 -16.62
N ASP A 60 15.65 -14.86 -16.54
CA ASP A 60 16.73 -15.38 -15.70
C ASP A 60 18.04 -15.46 -16.51
N PRO A 61 19.12 -14.79 -16.09
CA PRO A 61 20.39 -14.78 -16.84
C PRO A 61 20.99 -16.16 -17.08
N GLU A 62 20.86 -17.08 -16.12
CA GLU A 62 21.41 -18.43 -16.24
C GLU A 62 20.58 -19.28 -17.20
N LYS A 63 19.25 -19.26 -17.06
CA LYS A 63 18.33 -19.97 -17.95
C LYS A 63 18.41 -19.43 -19.37
N LYS A 64 18.49 -18.12 -19.55
CA LYS A 64 18.70 -17.48 -20.84
C LYS A 64 19.96 -17.99 -21.51
N ARG A 65 21.07 -18.05 -20.76
CA ARG A 65 22.35 -18.56 -21.29
C ARG A 65 22.28 -20.03 -21.71
N LEU A 66 21.57 -20.87 -20.93
CA LEU A 66 21.31 -22.26 -21.29
C LEU A 66 20.44 -22.39 -22.54
N TYR A 67 19.41 -21.56 -22.63
CA TYR A 67 18.55 -21.50 -23.80
C TYR A 67 19.29 -21.03 -25.06
N ASP A 68 20.14 -20.01 -24.94
CA ASP A 68 20.95 -19.49 -26.03
C ASP A 68 21.97 -20.54 -26.57
N GLN A 69 22.43 -21.45 -25.72
CA GLN A 69 23.39 -22.51 -26.09
C GLN A 69 22.72 -23.78 -26.63
N PHE A 70 21.61 -24.21 -26.02
CA PHE A 70 21.02 -25.52 -26.27
C PHE A 70 19.56 -25.47 -26.77
N GLY A 71 18.99 -24.27 -26.86
CA GLY A 71 17.59 -24.11 -27.26
C GLY A 71 16.59 -24.78 -26.28
N HIS A 72 15.46 -25.24 -26.81
CA HIS A 72 14.46 -25.96 -26.02
C HIS A 72 14.95 -27.27 -25.42
N SER A 73 15.95 -27.91 -26.03
CA SER A 73 16.53 -29.17 -25.56
C SER A 73 17.13 -29.09 -24.14
N ALA A 74 17.50 -27.88 -23.69
CA ALA A 74 17.97 -27.65 -22.33
C ALA A 74 16.87 -27.90 -21.26
N PHE A 75 15.60 -27.85 -21.65
CA PHE A 75 14.45 -27.87 -20.76
C PHE A 75 13.47 -29.03 -21.03
N ASP A 76 13.63 -29.76 -22.15
CA ASP A 76 12.73 -30.86 -22.55
C ASP A 76 13.08 -32.23 -21.93
N GLY A 77 13.98 -32.29 -20.96
CA GLY A 77 14.31 -33.54 -20.22
C GLY A 77 15.00 -34.63 -21.04
N SER A 78 15.30 -34.43 -22.33
CA SER A 78 15.91 -35.41 -23.23
C SER A 78 17.44 -35.28 -23.40
N GLY A 79 18.08 -34.34 -22.71
CA GLY A 79 19.53 -34.16 -22.68
C GLY A 79 20.16 -35.00 -21.56
N ALA A 80 20.91 -36.07 -21.93
CA ALA A 80 21.67 -36.90 -21.04
C ALA A 80 22.69 -36.07 -20.26
N GLY A 81 22.44 -35.85 -18.98
CA GLY A 81 23.38 -35.20 -18.06
C GLY A 81 22.74 -35.04 -16.68
N GLN A 82 22.98 -36.03 -15.85
CA GLN A 82 22.65 -36.13 -14.42
C GLN A 82 22.48 -34.78 -13.69
N ASN A 83 21.23 -34.32 -13.53
CA ASN A 83 20.87 -33.46 -12.45
C ASN A 83 19.52 -33.95 -11.87
N PRO A 84 19.42 -34.30 -10.57
CA PRO A 84 18.21 -34.85 -9.95
C PRO A 84 17.23 -33.76 -9.53
N HIS A 85 16.92 -32.82 -10.40
CA HIS A 85 15.84 -31.86 -10.20
C HIS A 85 14.85 -32.01 -11.35
N GLY A 86 13.84 -32.85 -11.07
CA GLY A 86 12.71 -33.06 -11.96
C GLY A 86 12.06 -31.76 -12.37
N ASN A 87 11.58 -31.76 -13.61
CA ASN A 87 10.84 -30.70 -14.28
C ASN A 87 9.74 -30.14 -13.36
N PRO A 88 9.73 -28.85 -12.99
CA PRO A 88 8.69 -28.29 -12.11
C PRO A 88 7.29 -28.30 -12.74
N PHE A 89 7.22 -28.52 -14.07
CA PHE A 89 5.96 -28.50 -14.82
C PHE A 89 5.25 -29.87 -14.95
N GLU A 90 5.92 -30.98 -14.64
CA GLU A 90 5.32 -32.31 -14.82
C GLU A 90 4.34 -32.70 -13.72
N ASN A 91 4.25 -31.87 -12.65
CA ASN A 91 3.34 -32.14 -11.52
C ASN A 91 2.21 -31.10 -11.35
N ALA A 92 2.00 -30.24 -12.34
CA ALA A 92 0.89 -29.28 -12.39
C ALA A 92 -0.29 -29.80 -13.23
N GLY A 93 -0.51 -31.11 -13.22
CA GLY A 93 -1.70 -31.73 -13.75
C GLY A 93 -2.82 -31.73 -12.70
N GLY A 94 -3.78 -30.82 -12.82
CA GLY A 94 -5.06 -30.92 -12.15
C GLY A 94 -5.35 -29.82 -11.12
N GLY A 95 -6.21 -28.90 -11.48
CA GLY A 95 -6.95 -28.05 -10.57
C GLY A 95 -6.72 -26.55 -10.77
N TYR A 96 -7.51 -25.97 -11.64
CA TYR A 96 -7.67 -24.51 -11.69
C TYR A 96 -8.24 -24.05 -10.35
N GLN A 97 -7.43 -23.39 -9.51
CA GLN A 97 -7.92 -22.59 -8.41
C GLN A 97 -8.23 -21.19 -8.97
N GLU A 98 -9.48 -20.85 -8.93
CA GLU A 98 -10.05 -19.56 -9.28
C GLU A 98 -9.50 -18.50 -8.31
N TYR A 99 -8.51 -17.73 -8.75
CA TYR A 99 -8.00 -16.60 -7.98
C TYR A 99 -8.79 -15.35 -8.33
N HIS A 100 -9.57 -14.86 -7.38
CA HIS A 100 -10.21 -13.56 -7.45
C HIS A 100 -9.13 -12.45 -7.44
N PHE A 101 -8.99 -11.77 -8.57
CA PHE A 101 -8.15 -10.59 -8.71
C PHE A 101 -8.92 -9.34 -8.29
N GLU A 102 -8.66 -8.84 -7.10
CA GLU A 102 -9.06 -7.50 -6.71
C GLU A 102 -7.95 -6.50 -7.10
N SER A 103 -8.34 -5.45 -7.81
CA SER A 103 -7.53 -4.44 -8.48
C SER A 103 -6.43 -3.83 -7.60
N GLY A 104 -5.23 -4.35 -7.67
CA GLY A 104 -4.01 -3.81 -7.08
C GLY A 104 -2.83 -3.93 -8.04
N ASN A 105 -1.88 -3.03 -7.95
CA ASN A 105 -0.73 -2.87 -8.84
C ASN A 105 -0.13 -4.18 -9.36
N MET A 106 -0.13 -4.32 -10.69
CA MET A 106 0.33 -5.51 -11.44
C MET A 106 1.80 -5.91 -11.17
N ASP A 107 2.61 -5.00 -10.61
CA ASP A 107 4.00 -5.26 -10.23
C ASP A 107 4.14 -6.04 -8.90
N ASP A 108 3.20 -5.90 -7.97
CA ASP A 108 3.23 -6.60 -6.66
C ASP A 108 2.64 -8.01 -6.77
N ILE A 109 1.70 -8.23 -7.68
CA ILE A 109 1.01 -9.52 -7.84
C ILE A 109 1.91 -10.57 -8.51
N PHE A 110 2.76 -10.14 -9.47
CA PHE A 110 3.71 -11.04 -10.11
C PHE A 110 4.92 -11.38 -9.24
N GLY A 111 5.30 -10.50 -8.31
CA GLY A 111 6.33 -10.78 -7.31
C GLY A 111 5.91 -11.91 -6.36
N ASP A 112 4.72 -11.84 -5.81
CA ASP A 112 4.19 -12.82 -4.86
C ASP A 112 3.88 -14.18 -5.50
N MET A 113 3.36 -14.21 -6.72
CA MET A 113 3.08 -15.46 -7.44
C MET A 113 4.36 -16.18 -7.85
N PHE A 114 5.40 -15.41 -8.19
CA PHE A 114 6.72 -15.97 -8.53
C PHE A 114 7.42 -16.53 -7.28
N ASP A 115 7.33 -15.84 -6.16
CA ASP A 115 7.89 -16.28 -4.88
C ASP A 115 7.19 -17.55 -4.34
N HIS A 116 5.88 -17.65 -4.51
CA HIS A 116 5.11 -18.84 -4.10
C HIS A 116 5.39 -20.08 -4.98
N ILE A 117 5.64 -19.90 -6.27
CA ILE A 117 5.93 -21.02 -7.20
C ILE A 117 7.40 -21.46 -7.09
N PHE A 118 8.34 -20.53 -6.81
CA PHE A 118 9.76 -20.84 -6.77
C PHE A 118 10.35 -21.03 -5.38
N HIS A 119 9.84 -20.35 -4.35
CA HIS A 119 10.28 -20.52 -2.95
C HIS A 119 9.35 -21.37 -2.08
N GLY A 120 8.21 -21.82 -2.59
CA GLY A 120 7.19 -22.62 -1.87
C GLY A 120 7.60 -24.03 -1.48
N ARG A 121 8.88 -24.41 -1.54
CA ARG A 121 9.30 -25.80 -1.24
C ARG A 121 10.33 -25.91 -0.11
N GLN A 122 10.25 -25.02 0.88
CA GLN A 122 11.01 -25.27 2.12
C GLN A 122 10.42 -24.59 3.35
N SER A 123 9.20 -24.95 3.72
CA SER A 123 8.72 -24.95 5.12
C SER A 123 7.32 -25.56 5.20
N GLY A 124 7.23 -26.85 5.16
CA GLY A 124 6.06 -27.64 5.53
C GLY A 124 6.39 -28.49 6.74
N GLY A 125 6.23 -27.92 7.93
CA GLY A 125 6.17 -28.69 9.17
C GLY A 125 4.88 -29.51 9.18
N PHE A 126 4.97 -30.81 8.91
CA PHE A 126 3.89 -31.74 9.16
C PHE A 126 4.03 -32.28 10.57
N GLN A 127 3.14 -31.87 11.44
CA GLN A 127 2.95 -32.45 12.77
C GLN A 127 1.84 -33.48 12.71
N ASN A 128 2.25 -34.69 13.03
CA ASN A 128 1.47 -35.74 13.68
C ASN A 128 0.38 -36.53 12.93
N SER A 129 0.70 -37.75 12.56
CA SER A 129 -0.02 -38.92 13.11
C SER A 129 0.79 -40.19 12.87
N GLY A 130 0.90 -40.98 13.93
CA GLY A 130 1.73 -42.12 14.04
C GLY A 130 1.28 -43.30 13.15
N PHE A 131 2.27 -44.03 12.73
CA PHE A 131 2.10 -45.47 12.52
C PHE A 131 3.42 -46.19 12.86
N GLU A 132 3.34 -46.98 13.87
CA GLU A 132 4.33 -47.93 14.37
C GLU A 132 4.40 -49.16 13.45
N SER A 133 5.58 -49.56 13.14
CA SER A 133 6.00 -50.95 12.94
C SER A 133 6.97 -51.22 11.80
N GLY A 134 8.09 -51.80 12.16
CA GLY A 134 8.78 -52.78 11.31
C GLY A 134 10.10 -52.39 10.65
N GLY A 135 11.17 -52.53 11.35
CA GLY A 135 12.28 -53.44 11.13
C GLY A 135 13.15 -53.35 9.85
N PHE A 136 14.43 -53.40 10.10
CA PHE A 136 15.53 -53.94 9.25
C PHE A 136 16.20 -53.01 8.20
N GLY A 137 17.50 -52.80 8.43
CA GLY A 137 18.42 -52.45 7.36
C GLY A 137 19.62 -51.60 7.80
N LYS A 138 20.53 -52.19 8.55
CA LYS A 138 21.87 -51.71 8.86
C LYS A 138 22.68 -51.62 7.58
N ASN A 139 22.93 -50.42 7.06
CA ASN A 139 24.13 -50.14 6.31
C ASN A 139 24.47 -48.66 6.42
N GLY A 140 25.63 -48.42 7.02
CA GLY A 140 26.22 -47.10 7.16
C GLY A 140 26.62 -46.54 5.80
N PHE A 141 25.99 -45.41 5.46
CA PHE A 141 26.54 -44.55 4.43
C PHE A 141 26.91 -43.22 5.10
N TYR A 142 28.16 -42.87 4.97
CA TYR A 142 28.77 -41.68 5.52
C TYR A 142 27.91 -40.45 5.31
N ARG A 143 27.32 -39.98 6.38
CA ARG A 143 26.67 -38.68 6.45
C ARG A 143 27.79 -37.63 6.52
N GLN A 144 28.35 -37.31 5.36
CA GLN A 144 29.13 -36.10 5.22
C GLN A 144 28.19 -34.94 5.49
N GLY A 145 28.31 -34.38 6.69
CA GLY A 145 27.49 -33.28 7.15
C GLY A 145 27.63 -32.12 6.16
N PHE A 146 26.58 -31.88 5.43
CA PHE A 146 26.40 -30.56 4.84
C PHE A 146 26.22 -29.60 5.99
N ASP A 147 27.30 -28.92 6.33
CA ASP A 147 27.32 -27.87 7.32
C ASP A 147 26.41 -26.72 6.80
N SER A 148 25.18 -26.70 7.30
CA SER A 148 24.21 -25.66 6.99
C SER A 148 24.61 -24.30 7.54
N SER A 149 25.78 -24.20 8.18
CA SER A 149 26.34 -22.99 8.75
C SER A 149 26.95 -22.04 7.72
N GLN A 150 27.13 -22.45 6.45
CA GLN A 150 27.80 -21.64 5.41
C GLN A 150 26.86 -20.82 4.53
N PHE A 151 25.52 -20.97 4.65
CA PHE A 151 24.61 -20.16 3.84
C PHE A 151 24.48 -18.75 4.41
N VAL A 152 24.92 -17.77 3.64
CA VAL A 152 24.68 -16.34 3.89
C VAL A 152 23.16 -16.11 3.85
N ARG A 153 22.58 -15.70 4.97
CA ARG A 153 21.12 -15.41 5.06
C ARG A 153 20.91 -13.96 5.46
N LYS A 154 20.05 -13.29 4.72
CA LYS A 154 19.58 -11.96 5.08
C LYS A 154 18.83 -12.01 6.43
N GLY A 155 19.01 -11.00 7.26
CA GLY A 155 18.26 -10.83 8.51
C GLY A 155 16.76 -10.60 8.26
N GLN A 156 15.96 -10.92 9.27
CA GLN A 156 14.52 -10.71 9.22
C GLN A 156 14.18 -9.23 9.34
N ASP A 157 13.08 -8.82 8.68
CA ASP A 157 12.53 -7.49 8.82
C ASP A 157 11.86 -7.32 10.19
N LEU A 158 12.07 -6.17 10.82
CA LEU A 158 11.43 -5.78 12.05
C LEU A 158 10.23 -4.87 11.78
N ARG A 159 9.20 -4.98 12.59
CA ARG A 159 8.03 -4.10 12.56
C ARG A 159 7.91 -3.39 13.90
N ALA A 160 7.77 -2.07 13.84
CA ALA A 160 7.52 -1.25 15.01
C ALA A 160 6.44 -0.22 14.70
N GLU A 161 5.85 0.38 15.75
CA GLU A 161 4.84 1.43 15.61
C GLU A 161 5.38 2.71 16.24
N VAL A 162 5.10 3.85 15.61
CA VAL A 162 5.42 5.17 16.13
C VAL A 162 4.16 6.04 16.14
N SER A 163 3.89 6.65 17.30
CA SER A 163 2.82 7.63 17.42
C SER A 163 3.39 9.03 17.22
N ILE A 164 2.71 9.80 16.37
CA ILE A 164 3.01 11.20 16.07
C ILE A 164 1.78 12.07 16.25
N THR A 165 1.97 13.35 16.51
CA THR A 165 0.88 14.32 16.58
C THR A 165 0.32 14.64 15.21
N PHE A 166 -0.84 15.28 15.17
CA PHE A 166 -1.46 15.74 13.93
C PHE A 166 -0.57 16.75 13.19
N GLU A 167 0.07 17.67 13.92
CA GLU A 167 1.00 18.65 13.37
C GLU A 167 2.26 18.01 12.81
N GLU A 168 2.86 17.06 13.55
CA GLU A 168 4.00 16.29 13.06
C GLU A 168 3.67 15.54 11.77
N ALA A 169 2.46 15.01 11.66
CA ALA A 169 2.01 14.37 10.42
C ALA A 169 1.78 15.37 9.28
N ALA A 170 1.30 16.57 9.58
CA ALA A 170 1.02 17.59 8.57
C ALA A 170 2.30 18.20 7.99
N PHE A 171 3.28 18.48 8.85
CA PHE A 171 4.51 19.21 8.48
C PHE A 171 5.74 18.32 8.32
N GLY A 172 5.65 17.06 8.74
CA GLY A 172 6.79 16.16 8.88
C GLY A 172 7.58 16.44 10.15
N CYS A 173 8.33 15.44 10.58
CA CYS A 173 9.19 15.55 11.76
C CYS A 173 10.35 14.56 11.71
N ASP A 174 11.39 14.88 12.48
CA ASP A 174 12.45 13.94 12.81
C ASP A 174 12.21 13.39 14.21
N LYS A 175 12.09 12.06 14.33
CA LYS A 175 11.79 11.40 15.60
C LYS A 175 12.88 10.42 15.95
N VAL A 176 13.31 10.45 17.22
CA VAL A 176 14.23 9.44 17.75
C VAL A 176 13.40 8.29 18.31
N ILE A 177 13.63 7.11 17.78
CA ILE A 177 13.03 5.87 18.29
C ILE A 177 14.09 5.03 18.99
N HIS A 178 13.70 4.37 20.05
CA HIS A 178 14.57 3.48 20.83
C HIS A 178 14.14 2.04 20.54
N LEU A 179 15.02 1.29 19.88
CA LEU A 179 14.81 -0.12 19.60
C LEU A 179 15.61 -0.94 20.60
N GLN A 180 14.96 -1.90 21.23
CA GLN A 180 15.66 -2.91 22.01
C GLN A 180 16.31 -3.91 21.06
N SER A 181 17.59 -4.16 21.26
CA SER A 181 18.32 -5.15 20.48
C SER A 181 17.75 -6.53 20.72
N PRO A 182 17.45 -7.30 19.64
CA PRO A 182 16.80 -8.61 19.78
C PRO A 182 17.71 -9.70 20.38
N ASP A 183 18.98 -9.43 20.55
CA ASP A 183 20.00 -10.34 21.08
C ASP A 183 19.94 -10.54 22.62
N GLY A 184 18.90 -10.01 23.28
CA GLY A 184 18.69 -10.22 24.72
C GLY A 184 19.74 -9.57 25.63
N ARG A 185 20.72 -8.84 25.07
CA ARG A 185 21.79 -8.17 25.82
C ARG A 185 21.40 -6.81 26.37
N GLY A 186 20.12 -6.40 26.24
CA GLY A 186 19.61 -5.16 26.80
C GLY A 186 20.18 -3.87 26.21
N SER A 187 20.89 -3.95 25.08
CA SER A 187 21.38 -2.76 24.41
C SER A 187 20.23 -2.07 23.68
N THR A 188 20.04 -0.78 23.96
CA THR A 188 19.04 0.06 23.28
C THR A 188 19.74 0.84 22.17
N GLN A 189 19.31 0.67 20.95
CA GLN A 189 19.77 1.44 19.80
C GLN A 189 18.83 2.63 19.59
N SER A 190 19.35 3.85 19.64
CA SER A 190 18.61 5.07 19.28
C SER A 190 18.75 5.30 17.78
N LEU A 191 17.62 5.45 17.10
CA LEU A 191 17.57 5.67 15.66
C LEU A 191 16.78 6.92 15.36
N GLN A 192 17.39 7.88 14.67
CA GLN A 192 16.69 9.06 14.15
C GLN A 192 16.00 8.71 12.85
N VAL A 193 14.70 8.98 12.80
CA VAL A 193 13.84 8.66 11.65
C VAL A 193 13.18 9.92 11.17
N HIS A 194 13.33 10.20 9.88
CA HIS A 194 12.60 11.27 9.20
C HIS A 194 11.23 10.76 8.76
N ILE A 195 10.18 11.41 9.27
CA ILE A 195 8.78 11.14 8.91
C ILE A 195 8.34 12.23 7.94
N PRO A 196 7.97 11.88 6.69
CA PRO A 196 7.64 12.87 5.68
C PRO A 196 6.33 13.59 5.99
N ALA A 197 6.25 14.87 5.59
CA ALA A 197 5.03 15.66 5.68
C ALA A 197 3.89 15.02 4.88
N GLY A 198 2.67 15.14 5.41
CA GLY A 198 1.46 14.62 4.78
C GLY A 198 1.19 13.14 5.04
N ILE A 199 2.00 12.45 5.84
CA ILE A 199 1.82 11.03 6.14
C ILE A 199 0.45 10.76 6.77
N GLU A 200 -0.14 9.61 6.42
CA GLU A 200 -1.43 9.15 6.93
C GLU A 200 -1.24 8.03 7.95
N THR A 201 -2.21 7.88 8.85
CA THR A 201 -2.26 6.75 9.78
C THR A 201 -2.24 5.43 9.00
N GLY A 202 -1.44 4.47 9.47
CA GLY A 202 -1.31 3.15 8.87
C GLY A 202 -0.24 3.04 7.78
N LYS A 203 0.28 4.15 7.28
CA LYS A 203 1.44 4.13 6.37
C LYS A 203 2.69 3.71 7.09
N SER A 204 3.61 3.07 6.37
CA SER A 204 4.87 2.59 6.94
C SER A 204 6.06 3.29 6.30
N VAL A 205 7.02 3.68 7.14
CA VAL A 205 8.33 4.18 6.72
C VAL A 205 9.33 3.03 6.80
N ARG A 206 9.99 2.71 5.68
CA ARG A 206 10.99 1.63 5.60
C ARG A 206 12.38 2.18 5.81
N LEU A 207 13.07 1.63 6.78
CA LEU A 207 14.46 1.94 7.11
C LEU A 207 15.34 0.75 6.75
N ARG A 208 16.07 0.87 5.65
CA ARG A 208 16.89 -0.21 5.10
C ARG A 208 18.01 -0.60 6.05
N GLY A 209 18.23 -1.90 6.20
CA GLY A 209 19.32 -2.45 7.02
C GLY A 209 19.20 -2.16 8.52
N LYS A 210 18.00 -1.80 9.03
CA LYS A 210 17.71 -1.54 10.45
C LYS A 210 16.84 -2.64 11.10
N GLY A 211 16.70 -3.78 10.43
CA GLY A 211 16.06 -4.99 10.95
C GLY A 211 17.03 -5.87 11.74
N MET A 212 16.73 -7.18 11.79
CA MET A 212 17.61 -8.18 12.43
C MET A 212 18.92 -8.33 11.65
N PRO A 213 20.04 -8.59 12.33
CA PRO A 213 21.29 -8.90 11.65
C PRO A 213 21.16 -10.18 10.84
N GLY A 214 21.80 -10.24 9.67
CA GLY A 214 21.91 -11.45 8.87
C GLY A 214 22.90 -12.45 9.48
N SER A 215 22.79 -13.71 9.06
CA SER A 215 23.70 -14.78 9.48
C SER A 215 24.84 -14.92 8.47
N ASN A 216 26.02 -15.29 8.95
CA ASN A 216 27.22 -15.58 8.13
C ASN A 216 27.64 -14.46 7.17
N GLY A 217 27.56 -13.20 7.62
CA GLY A 217 27.89 -12.05 6.80
C GLY A 217 26.76 -11.59 5.87
N GLY A 218 25.54 -12.12 6.05
CA GLY A 218 24.35 -11.66 5.34
C GLY A 218 23.95 -10.24 5.72
N GLU A 219 23.29 -9.54 4.80
CA GLU A 219 22.77 -8.20 5.04
C GLU A 219 21.70 -8.23 6.16
N ALA A 220 21.64 -7.16 6.94
CA ALA A 220 20.57 -6.99 7.90
C ALA A 220 19.22 -6.81 7.19
N GLY A 221 18.14 -7.23 7.83
CA GLY A 221 16.78 -6.95 7.40
C GLY A 221 16.44 -5.46 7.48
N ASP A 222 15.22 -5.09 7.16
CA ASP A 222 14.73 -3.72 7.21
C ASP A 222 13.82 -3.51 8.44
N LEU A 223 13.72 -2.26 8.87
CA LEU A 223 12.72 -1.87 9.87
C LEU A 223 11.54 -1.19 9.18
N LEU A 224 10.36 -1.76 9.36
CA LEU A 224 9.09 -1.21 8.89
C LEU A 224 8.40 -0.49 10.06
N LEU A 225 8.43 0.84 10.02
CA LEU A 225 7.88 1.68 11.07
C LEU A 225 6.47 2.13 10.69
N LYS A 226 5.45 1.52 11.27
CA LYS A 226 4.05 1.88 11.05
C LYS A 226 3.72 3.15 11.82
N VAL A 227 3.18 4.14 11.12
CA VAL A 227 2.86 5.44 11.71
C VAL A 227 1.41 5.47 12.18
N LYS A 228 1.19 5.92 13.41
CA LYS A 228 -0.11 6.22 13.99
C LYS A 228 -0.19 7.72 14.27
N VAL A 229 -1.11 8.40 13.58
CA VAL A 229 -1.32 9.84 13.75
C VAL A 229 -2.38 10.07 14.82
N GLY A 230 -2.09 10.94 15.78
CA GLY A 230 -3.04 11.38 16.80
C GLY A 230 -4.07 12.35 16.23
N ASP A 231 -5.25 12.39 16.83
CA ASP A 231 -6.32 13.32 16.46
C ASP A 231 -6.04 14.73 17.00
N LYS A 232 -6.51 15.73 16.27
CA LYS A 232 -6.52 17.14 16.72
C LYS A 232 -7.96 17.60 16.91
N PRO A 233 -8.36 18.01 18.13
CA PRO A 233 -9.71 18.50 18.38
C PRO A 233 -10.09 19.65 17.43
N GLY A 234 -11.27 19.56 16.84
CA GLY A 234 -11.78 20.57 15.91
C GLY A 234 -11.30 20.42 14.45
N TYR A 235 -10.43 19.45 14.16
CA TYR A 235 -9.97 19.13 12.82
C TYR A 235 -10.33 17.69 12.46
N GLU A 236 -10.96 17.51 11.33
CA GLU A 236 -11.16 16.21 10.69
C GLU A 236 -10.35 16.18 9.41
N ARG A 237 -9.63 15.08 9.16
CA ARG A 237 -8.81 14.90 7.97
C ARG A 237 -9.43 13.90 7.02
N ASN A 238 -9.50 14.24 5.74
CA ASN A 238 -9.85 13.30 4.68
C ASN A 238 -8.81 13.43 3.55
N GLY A 239 -7.87 12.49 3.50
CA GLY A 239 -6.71 12.57 2.60
C GLY A 239 -5.86 13.82 2.87
N GLN A 240 -5.82 14.75 1.92
CA GLN A 240 -5.12 16.03 2.03
C GLN A 240 -6.02 17.16 2.51
N ASP A 241 -7.34 17.00 2.48
CA ASP A 241 -8.30 18.02 2.86
C ASP A 241 -8.59 18.00 4.36
N LEU A 242 -8.83 19.19 4.90
CA LEU A 242 -9.18 19.42 6.30
C LEU A 242 -10.60 19.94 6.43
N TYR A 243 -11.29 19.48 7.44
CA TYR A 243 -12.65 19.91 7.78
C TYR A 243 -12.63 20.48 9.19
N THR A 244 -13.13 21.71 9.31
CA THR A 244 -13.22 22.44 10.58
C THR A 244 -14.58 23.11 10.71
N LYS A 245 -14.91 23.59 11.90
CA LYS A 245 -16.13 24.34 12.16
C LYS A 245 -15.78 25.73 12.67
N VAL A 246 -16.56 26.72 12.30
CA VAL A 246 -16.45 28.08 12.82
C VAL A 246 -17.82 28.57 13.28
N ASN A 247 -17.87 29.12 14.50
CA ASN A 247 -19.09 29.73 15.03
C ASN A 247 -19.12 31.21 14.62
N ILE A 248 -20.27 31.65 14.11
CA ILE A 248 -20.49 33.05 13.78
C ILE A 248 -21.78 33.55 14.51
N PRO A 249 -21.81 34.80 14.95
CA PRO A 249 -23.04 35.40 15.47
C PRO A 249 -24.18 35.39 14.45
N PHE A 250 -25.41 35.27 14.91
CA PHE A 250 -26.60 35.37 14.07
C PHE A 250 -26.60 36.65 13.22
N THR A 251 -26.21 37.78 13.81
CA THR A 251 -26.13 39.07 13.10
C THR A 251 -25.15 39.03 11.92
N THR A 252 -23.98 38.38 12.08
CA THR A 252 -23.02 38.17 10.99
C THR A 252 -23.60 37.27 9.90
N ALA A 253 -24.38 36.28 10.25
CA ALA A 253 -25.05 35.43 9.26
C ALA A 253 -26.07 36.21 8.42
N VAL A 254 -26.81 37.13 9.06
CA VAL A 254 -27.84 37.95 8.38
C VAL A 254 -27.23 39.05 7.54
N PHE A 255 -26.35 39.88 8.13
CA PHE A 255 -25.82 41.07 7.47
C PHE A 255 -24.56 40.84 6.65
N GLY A 256 -23.93 39.65 6.78
CA GLY A 256 -22.62 39.40 6.29
C GLY A 256 -21.54 39.98 7.22
N GLY A 257 -20.32 39.79 6.88
CA GLY A 257 -19.18 40.22 7.67
C GLY A 257 -17.93 39.42 7.39
N GLU A 258 -17.04 39.40 8.35
CA GLU A 258 -15.80 38.67 8.29
C GLU A 258 -15.63 37.81 9.54
N VAL A 259 -15.04 36.64 9.38
CA VAL A 259 -14.73 35.73 10.49
C VAL A 259 -13.28 35.28 10.39
N LEU A 260 -12.58 35.25 11.52
CA LEU A 260 -11.24 34.74 11.61
C LEU A 260 -11.27 33.22 11.73
N VAL A 261 -10.70 32.52 10.75
CA VAL A 261 -10.60 31.06 10.73
C VAL A 261 -9.16 30.64 11.02
N THR A 262 -8.99 29.77 11.99
CA THR A 262 -7.68 29.18 12.29
C THR A 262 -7.39 28.05 11.31
N THR A 263 -6.23 28.12 10.66
CA THR A 263 -5.70 27.07 9.78
C THR A 263 -4.40 26.52 10.35
N LEU A 264 -3.87 25.44 9.77
CA LEU A 264 -2.54 24.93 10.13
C LEU A 264 -1.42 25.92 9.82
N TYR A 265 -1.65 26.85 8.89
CA TYR A 265 -0.67 27.82 8.41
C TYR A 265 -0.93 29.24 8.94
N GLY A 266 -1.62 29.36 10.06
CA GLY A 266 -2.02 30.63 10.66
C GLY A 266 -3.48 30.98 10.40
N ASN A 267 -3.87 32.16 10.87
CA ASN A 267 -5.26 32.61 10.79
C ASN A 267 -5.56 33.26 9.43
N VAL A 268 -6.75 33.02 8.92
CA VAL A 268 -7.25 33.57 7.65
C VAL A 268 -8.59 34.26 7.86
N MET A 269 -8.73 35.49 7.37
CA MET A 269 -10.02 36.20 7.37
C MET A 269 -10.89 35.65 6.22
N CYS A 270 -12.07 35.17 6.58
CA CYS A 270 -13.06 34.65 5.63
C CYS A 270 -14.27 35.58 5.57
N LYS A 271 -14.66 35.98 4.37
CA LYS A 271 -15.84 36.81 4.14
C LYS A 271 -17.11 35.94 4.21
N ILE A 272 -18.04 36.34 5.04
CA ILE A 272 -19.38 35.76 5.18
C ILE A 272 -20.36 36.60 4.35
N ARG A 273 -21.11 35.94 3.48
CA ARG A 273 -22.13 36.63 2.68
C ARG A 273 -23.40 36.83 3.49
N PRO A 274 -24.16 37.93 3.26
CA PRO A 274 -25.47 38.09 3.86
C PRO A 274 -26.38 36.89 3.57
N GLY A 275 -27.13 36.45 4.56
CA GLY A 275 -28.04 35.31 4.45
C GLY A 275 -27.36 33.95 4.49
N THR A 276 -26.09 33.86 4.94
CA THR A 276 -25.39 32.58 5.12
C THR A 276 -26.11 31.70 6.11
N GLN A 277 -26.38 30.44 5.73
CA GLN A 277 -27.07 29.47 6.57
C GLN A 277 -26.07 28.60 7.36
N SER A 278 -26.54 28.08 8.51
CA SER A 278 -25.79 27.08 9.27
C SER A 278 -25.58 25.83 8.41
N GLY A 279 -24.37 25.24 8.47
CA GLY A 279 -23.97 24.14 7.61
C GLY A 279 -23.32 24.56 6.28
N THR A 280 -23.34 25.86 5.93
CA THR A 280 -22.64 26.36 4.74
C THR A 280 -21.15 26.05 4.84
N LYS A 281 -20.57 25.50 3.78
CA LYS A 281 -19.14 25.17 3.71
C LYS A 281 -18.38 26.25 2.93
N ILE A 282 -17.33 26.78 3.54
CA ILE A 282 -16.41 27.74 2.95
C ILE A 282 -15.10 27.01 2.65
N ARG A 283 -14.64 27.06 1.40
CA ARG A 283 -13.37 26.46 0.98
C ARG A 283 -12.24 27.46 1.07
N ILE A 284 -11.20 27.14 1.81
CA ILE A 284 -9.97 27.91 1.90
C ILE A 284 -8.89 27.14 1.13
N ARG A 285 -8.56 27.63 -0.06
CA ARG A 285 -7.66 26.92 -0.97
C ARG A 285 -6.25 26.84 -0.42
N GLY A 286 -5.60 25.66 -0.59
CA GLY A 286 -4.21 25.43 -0.24
C GLY A 286 -3.93 25.47 1.27
N LYS A 287 -4.96 25.36 2.12
CA LYS A 287 -4.82 25.33 3.59
C LYS A 287 -5.05 23.93 4.19
N GLY A 288 -5.11 22.92 3.34
CA GLY A 288 -5.08 21.51 3.75
C GLY A 288 -3.66 21.00 3.96
N ILE A 289 -3.51 19.69 4.03
CA ILE A 289 -2.23 19.00 4.27
C ILE A 289 -1.48 18.84 2.94
N VAL A 290 -0.15 18.89 3.02
CA VAL A 290 0.74 18.67 1.88
C VAL A 290 0.66 17.23 1.37
N SER A 291 0.84 17.03 0.07
CA SER A 291 0.93 15.71 -0.52
C SER A 291 2.30 15.08 -0.26
N MET A 292 2.34 13.85 0.23
CA MET A 292 3.60 13.09 0.38
C MET A 292 4.36 12.90 -0.94
N LYS A 293 3.64 12.86 -2.08
CA LYS A 293 4.23 12.64 -3.42
C LYS A 293 4.74 13.93 -4.05
N ASN A 294 4.10 15.06 -3.74
CA ASN A 294 4.43 16.37 -4.29
C ASN A 294 4.30 17.43 -3.19
N THR A 295 5.41 17.83 -2.63
CA THR A 295 5.48 18.81 -1.53
C THR A 295 4.98 20.20 -1.89
N SER A 296 4.81 20.51 -3.18
CA SER A 296 4.21 21.77 -3.65
C SER A 296 2.68 21.72 -3.73
N ALA A 297 2.08 20.52 -3.64
CA ALA A 297 0.64 20.36 -3.71
C ALA A 297 0.04 20.24 -2.31
N HIS A 298 -0.91 21.12 -2.01
CA HIS A 298 -1.67 21.11 -0.76
C HIS A 298 -3.13 20.81 -1.04
N GLY A 299 -3.78 20.13 -0.12
CA GLY A 299 -5.23 20.07 -0.09
C GLY A 299 -5.86 21.39 0.35
N ASP A 300 -7.14 21.40 0.57
CA ASP A 300 -7.91 22.56 0.98
C ASP A 300 -8.45 22.39 2.40
N GLN A 301 -8.80 23.53 3.03
CA GLN A 301 -9.55 23.49 4.28
C GLN A 301 -11.00 23.87 4.01
N TYR A 302 -11.92 23.02 4.41
CA TYR A 302 -13.36 23.25 4.36
C TYR A 302 -13.86 23.61 5.75
N VAL A 303 -14.41 24.81 5.87
CA VAL A 303 -14.90 25.38 7.11
C VAL A 303 -16.42 25.35 7.09
N THR A 304 -17.02 24.59 7.99
CA THR A 304 -18.48 24.56 8.15
C THR A 304 -18.91 25.65 9.09
N VAL A 305 -19.75 26.57 8.61
CA VAL A 305 -20.31 27.65 9.40
C VAL A 305 -21.37 27.10 10.35
N GLN A 306 -21.27 27.45 11.61
CA GLN A 306 -22.31 27.23 12.63
C GLN A 306 -22.79 28.59 13.15
N ILE A 307 -24.09 28.81 13.10
CA ILE A 307 -24.70 30.05 13.65
C ILE A 307 -24.87 29.86 15.13
N GLU A 308 -24.28 30.75 15.91
CA GLU A 308 -24.40 30.76 17.35
C GLU A 308 -25.58 31.66 17.76
N VAL A 309 -26.53 31.08 18.50
CA VAL A 309 -27.63 31.82 19.09
C VAL A 309 -27.21 32.30 20.47
N PRO A 310 -27.32 33.60 20.75
CA PRO A 310 -26.93 34.14 22.05
C PRO A 310 -27.78 33.54 23.17
N LYS A 311 -27.12 33.01 24.20
CA LYS A 311 -27.77 32.37 25.35
C LYS A 311 -28.45 33.40 26.28
N TYR A 312 -27.88 34.61 26.33
CA TYR A 312 -28.34 35.69 27.21
C TYR A 312 -28.54 36.96 26.38
N LEU A 313 -29.72 37.55 26.52
CA LEU A 313 -30.07 38.82 25.92
C LEU A 313 -30.50 39.77 27.03
N ASN A 314 -29.99 40.99 26.99
CA ASN A 314 -30.53 42.05 27.86
C ASN A 314 -31.98 42.40 27.45
N PRO A 315 -32.75 43.10 28.32
CA PRO A 315 -34.15 43.42 28.03
C PRO A 315 -34.35 44.20 26.72
N GLU A 316 -33.45 45.14 26.41
CA GLU A 316 -33.51 45.96 25.20
C GLU A 316 -33.28 45.11 23.93
N ALA A 317 -32.23 44.27 23.91
CA ALA A 317 -31.97 43.36 22.80
C ALA A 317 -33.12 42.38 22.56
N LYS A 318 -33.73 41.88 23.64
CA LYS A 318 -34.90 41.00 23.56
C LYS A 318 -36.12 41.73 22.94
N GLN A 319 -36.34 43.00 23.30
CA GLN A 319 -37.40 43.82 22.71
C GLN A 319 -37.16 44.04 21.21
N LYS A 320 -35.95 44.47 20.81
CA LYS A 320 -35.61 44.66 19.39
C LYS A 320 -35.68 43.38 18.57
N LEU A 321 -35.37 42.24 19.17
CA LEU A 321 -35.51 40.95 18.48
C LEU A 321 -36.97 40.56 18.26
N LYS A 322 -37.90 40.91 19.20
CA LYS A 322 -39.34 40.74 19.00
C LYS A 322 -39.89 41.67 17.91
N GLU A 323 -39.42 42.91 17.87
CA GLU A 323 -39.76 43.85 16.80
C GLU A 323 -39.31 43.37 15.43
N PHE A 324 -38.09 42.81 15.35
CA PHE A 324 -37.58 42.15 14.14
C PHE A 324 -38.44 40.95 13.73
N GLU A 325 -38.84 40.09 14.66
CA GLU A 325 -39.73 38.94 14.41
C GLU A 325 -41.05 39.39 13.82
N ALA A 326 -41.67 40.44 14.43
CA ALA A 326 -42.93 41.02 13.95
C ALA A 326 -42.76 41.64 12.54
N ALA A 327 -41.65 42.36 12.29
CA ALA A 327 -41.37 42.96 10.99
C ALA A 327 -41.13 41.93 9.86
N CYS A 328 -40.56 40.76 10.18
CA CYS A 328 -40.38 39.70 9.23
C CYS A 328 -41.64 38.91 8.87
N GLY A 329 -42.79 39.15 9.55
CA GLY A 329 -44.07 38.46 9.28
C GLY A 329 -44.01 36.94 9.46
N GLN A 330 -43.06 36.45 10.26
CA GLN A 330 -42.78 35.00 10.38
C GLN A 330 -43.62 34.29 11.45
N THR A 331 -44.58 35.00 12.11
CA THR A 331 -45.43 34.42 13.15
C THR A 331 -46.33 33.28 12.65
N ASP A 332 -46.63 33.19 11.35
CA ASP A 332 -47.59 32.21 10.83
C ASP A 332 -46.94 31.02 10.06
N ARG A 333 -45.67 31.14 9.59
CA ARG A 333 -45.06 30.06 8.81
C ARG A 333 -44.58 28.88 9.65
N TYR A 334 -44.29 29.08 10.93
CA TYR A 334 -43.85 28.01 11.84
C TYR A 334 -44.99 27.43 12.70
N ARG A 335 -46.17 28.02 12.68
CA ARG A 335 -47.35 27.47 13.39
C ARG A 335 -48.06 26.35 12.62
N ASN A 336 -47.90 26.32 11.29
CA ASN A 336 -48.41 25.24 10.47
C ASN A 336 -47.25 24.31 10.12
N GLY A 337 -46.80 23.54 11.11
CA GLY A 337 -45.79 22.50 10.95
C GLY A 337 -46.26 21.47 9.95
N SER A 338 -45.76 21.55 8.71
CA SER A 338 -45.68 20.40 7.84
C SER A 338 -44.31 19.78 8.05
N VAL A 339 -44.30 18.73 8.85
CA VAL A 339 -43.29 17.71 8.80
C VAL A 339 -43.43 17.05 7.43
N ALA A 340 -42.42 17.23 6.58
CA ALA A 340 -42.21 16.45 5.37
C ALA A 340 -40.99 15.58 5.55
#